data_3f0d13b2e560679a95b4486911f609ee
#
_entry.id   3f0d13b2e560679a95b4486911f609ee
#
_cell.length_a   1.000
_cell.length_b   1.000
_cell.length_c   1.000
_cell.angle_alpha   90.00
_cell.angle_beta   90.00
_cell.angle_gamma   90.00
#
_symmetry.space_group_name_H-M   'P 1'
#
loop_
_entity.id
_entity.type
_entity.pdbx_description
1 polymer ?
#
loop_
_entity_poly.entity_id
_entity_poly.type
_entity_poly.pdbx_seq_one_letter_code
_entity_poly.pdbx_strand_id
1 'polypeptide(L)'
;MHRTVISKRSRWIAVSAVATLVLALSASTVAGAASKAKPTADSQAITVGAEEFPPVLNNLTPQGNGQWTAMIVGPALARGYKLLPDFSYEPWIFSEDCAVQSQEPFTVGCTLRPDVKWSDNVALTADDFKFTFDTIMNPKNNVITRDGYDQVTAFNVISPTEFQMVFKQVFAPYRDLWSGTATGVLPKHVLEGQNFNKVWNKCICDPKTRTPIGSGPMLVESFTPDTQVTIVPNPNYWGKQATVPKVVFVPVTDSNAEINAFRAGEVDMIYPQNQIGLRKKIESVEGAVYASTLGPQWEHFDMLSTVPGFDDIEVRKAIATALPRQQIVERVVKDANDNAKVLHNTQWMTDQQPYQPNWSVYPASGDVAAANAILDAAGWKLGSDGVREKDGVKLSFTLGTTSGNQARELSQQIIQEQLKQIGVKITIKNAPDILETKMVGFDYESIIFAWVGSPDPFGNNIIWQSQSIPEKCAPAKAKVGNCDWSGANYTRIVNPAVDQLLAQANTESDPVIRASLYNQVDRQLATNSVTVIPLFQKPTQLGYKNTISGVRDNPTQDGFTWNIEDWTYLATS
;
A
#
# COMPACT_ATOMS: atom_id res chain seq x y z
N MET A 1 -45.05 15.98 40.30
CA MET A 1 -45.14 17.31 40.98
C MET A 1 -44.19 18.25 40.27
N HIS A 2 -44.78 19.34 39.73
CA HIS A 2 -44.27 20.68 39.33
C HIS A 2 -43.03 20.73 38.40
N ARG A 3 -43.16 20.99 37.06
CA ARG A 3 -43.54 22.26 36.35
C ARG A 3 -42.70 23.46 36.76
N THR A 4 -41.93 24.00 35.75
CA THR A 4 -42.16 25.28 35.03
C THR A 4 -40.95 25.54 34.11
N VAL A 5 -40.96 25.60 32.84
CA VAL A 5 -41.43 26.45 31.71
C VAL A 5 -41.39 27.96 31.97
N ILE A 6 -40.71 28.69 31.10
CA ILE A 6 -40.93 30.02 30.52
C ILE A 6 -39.62 30.50 29.87
N SER A 7 -39.46 30.63 28.56
CA SER A 7 -40.02 31.37 27.44
C SER A 7 -39.37 32.75 27.22
N LYS A 8 -38.81 32.90 26.02
CA LYS A 8 -38.81 34.00 25.03
C LYS A 8 -38.74 35.46 25.50
N ARG A 9 -37.87 36.28 24.89
CA ARG A 9 -38.24 37.28 23.88
C ARG A 9 -37.05 38.17 23.45
N SER A 10 -36.94 38.30 22.16
CA SER A 10 -36.33 39.32 21.32
C SER A 10 -36.70 40.78 21.69
N ARG A 11 -35.82 41.72 21.39
CA ARG A 11 -36.19 43.07 20.87
C ARG A 11 -35.01 43.77 20.21
N TRP A 12 -35.30 44.28 19.12
CA TRP A 12 -34.76 45.15 18.10
C TRP A 12 -34.66 46.62 18.54
N ILE A 13 -34.05 47.46 17.64
CA ILE A 13 -34.14 48.92 17.47
C ILE A 13 -32.89 49.66 17.99
N ALA A 14 -32.29 50.64 17.30
CA ALA A 14 -32.21 51.16 15.93
C ALA A 14 -31.17 52.30 15.94
N VAL A 15 -30.49 52.43 14.80
CA VAL A 15 -30.10 53.65 14.08
C VAL A 15 -29.86 54.97 14.86
N SER A 16 -28.67 55.58 14.69
CA SER A 16 -28.53 56.98 14.28
C SER A 16 -27.12 57.28 13.78
N ALA A 17 -27.05 57.87 12.60
CA ALA A 17 -25.89 58.39 11.93
C ALA A 17 -25.62 59.86 12.41
N VAL A 18 -24.33 60.23 12.47
CA VAL A 18 -23.89 61.63 12.23
C VAL A 18 -22.51 61.61 11.60
N ALA A 19 -22.33 62.50 10.65
CA ALA A 19 -21.32 62.59 9.63
C ALA A 19 -20.06 63.39 10.01
N THR A 20 -19.01 63.12 9.25
CA THR A 20 -17.93 64.01 8.77
C THR A 20 -16.93 64.58 9.77
N LEU A 21 -15.66 64.16 9.60
CA LEU A 21 -14.55 65.06 9.27
C LEU A 21 -13.39 64.31 8.59
N VAL A 22 -12.98 64.85 7.43
CA VAL A 22 -11.84 64.40 6.61
C VAL A 22 -10.54 64.84 7.28
N LEU A 23 -9.63 63.93 7.50
CA LEU A 23 -8.21 64.24 7.57
C LEU A 23 -7.42 63.06 6.95
N ALA A 24 -6.85 63.35 5.81
CA ALA A 24 -5.96 62.45 5.08
C ALA A 24 -4.65 62.27 5.89
N LEU A 25 -4.41 61.04 6.35
CA LEU A 25 -3.09 60.55 6.67
C LEU A 25 -2.92 59.23 5.94
N SER A 26 -2.03 59.25 4.95
CA SER A 26 -1.55 58.09 4.24
C SER A 26 -0.84 57.15 5.23
N ALA A 27 -1.56 56.13 5.71
CA ALA A 27 -0.99 54.98 6.38
C ALA A 27 -0.95 53.86 5.36
N SER A 28 0.24 53.59 4.83
CA SER A 28 0.57 52.39 4.06
C SER A 28 0.32 51.18 4.96
N THR A 29 -0.84 50.55 4.82
CA THR A 29 -1.03 49.19 5.37
C THR A 29 -0.22 48.24 4.53
N VAL A 30 1.00 47.94 4.97
CA VAL A 30 1.71 46.73 4.59
C VAL A 30 0.87 45.58 5.14
N ALA A 31 0.05 44.98 4.28
CA ALA A 31 -0.50 43.66 4.52
C ALA A 31 0.70 42.71 4.52
N GLY A 32 1.21 42.44 5.69
CA GLY A 32 2.18 41.36 5.90
C GLY A 32 1.47 40.03 5.60
N ALA A 33 1.46 39.61 4.34
CA ALA A 33 1.40 38.21 4.05
C ALA A 33 2.62 37.61 4.78
N ALA A 34 2.38 36.82 5.80
CA ALA A 34 3.40 35.96 6.39
C ALA A 34 3.87 35.06 5.25
N SER A 35 4.91 35.49 4.55
CA SER A 35 5.73 34.66 3.70
C SER A 35 6.24 33.56 4.62
N LYS A 36 5.70 32.34 4.52
CA LYS A 36 6.39 31.16 5.03
C LYS A 36 7.78 31.26 4.44
N ALA A 37 8.76 31.39 5.29
CA ALA A 37 10.15 31.46 4.88
C ALA A 37 10.42 30.31 3.91
N LYS A 38 10.81 30.63 2.69
CA LYS A 38 11.28 29.68 1.69
C LYS A 38 12.40 28.88 2.38
N PRO A 39 12.34 27.54 2.43
CA PRO A 39 13.51 26.80 2.90
C PRO A 39 14.65 27.21 1.97
N THR A 40 15.68 27.83 2.50
CA THR A 40 16.93 28.01 1.77
C THR A 40 17.46 26.61 1.51
N ALA A 41 17.44 26.16 0.26
CA ALA A 41 18.02 24.88 -0.12
C ALA A 41 19.46 24.89 0.38
N ASP A 42 19.75 24.02 1.34
CA ASP A 42 21.11 23.75 1.75
C ASP A 42 21.76 23.07 0.55
N SER A 43 22.75 23.71 -0.06
CA SER A 43 23.44 23.23 -1.27
C SER A 43 24.09 21.83 -1.10
N GLN A 44 23.99 21.26 0.09
CA GLN A 44 24.48 19.92 0.44
C GLN A 44 23.36 18.98 0.89
N ALA A 45 22.11 19.23 0.55
CA ALA A 45 20.99 18.35 0.89
C ALA A 45 20.21 17.94 -0.35
N ILE A 46 19.71 16.70 -0.37
CA ILE A 46 18.67 16.26 -1.31
C ILE A 46 17.34 16.51 -0.62
N THR A 47 16.48 17.34 -1.23
CA THR A 47 15.16 17.63 -0.69
C THR A 47 14.10 16.79 -1.42
N VAL A 48 13.28 16.07 -0.67
CA VAL A 48 12.22 15.18 -1.17
C VAL A 48 10.85 15.75 -0.78
N GLY A 49 10.00 16.00 -1.77
CA GLY A 49 8.59 16.29 -1.53
C GLY A 49 7.86 15.01 -1.12
N ALA A 50 7.18 15.04 0.02
CA ALA A 50 6.43 13.91 0.55
C ALA A 50 4.94 14.21 0.54
N GLU A 51 4.17 13.46 -0.27
CA GLU A 51 2.72 13.66 -0.42
C GLU A 51 1.97 13.27 0.87
N GLU A 52 2.46 12.25 1.59
CA GLU A 52 2.01 11.88 2.93
C GLU A 52 3.17 12.04 3.90
N PHE A 53 2.90 12.62 5.07
CA PHE A 53 3.94 12.86 6.06
C PHE A 53 3.69 12.03 7.32
N PRO A 54 4.71 11.33 7.85
CA PRO A 54 4.51 10.42 8.98
C PRO A 54 4.10 11.20 10.25
N PRO A 55 3.03 10.79 10.94
CA PRO A 55 2.69 11.38 12.23
C PRO A 55 3.62 10.90 13.35
N VAL A 56 4.20 9.72 13.21
CA VAL A 56 5.17 9.10 14.11
C VAL A 56 6.17 8.26 13.32
N LEU A 57 7.36 8.02 13.87
CA LEU A 57 8.43 7.27 13.21
C LEU A 57 8.48 5.78 13.58
N ASN A 58 7.74 5.35 14.62
CA ASN A 58 7.69 3.92 14.99
C ASN A 58 6.81 3.15 13.99
N ASN A 59 7.43 2.60 12.95
CA ASN A 59 6.77 1.90 11.86
C ASN A 59 6.17 0.53 12.23
N LEU A 60 6.47 0.01 13.43
CA LEU A 60 5.82 -1.20 13.95
C LEU A 60 4.43 -0.91 14.54
N THR A 61 4.05 0.36 14.70
CA THR A 61 2.74 0.76 15.23
C THR A 61 1.75 1.11 14.11
N PRO A 62 0.42 1.00 14.33
CA PRO A 62 -0.58 1.38 13.33
C PRO A 62 -0.44 2.82 12.83
N GLN A 63 -0.05 3.77 13.70
CA GLN A 63 0.12 5.17 13.32
C GLN A 63 1.37 5.40 12.46
N GLY A 64 2.41 4.58 12.62
CA GLY A 64 3.65 4.68 11.87
C GLY A 64 3.70 3.78 10.63
N ASN A 65 2.67 2.97 10.38
CA ASN A 65 2.64 2.06 9.25
C ASN A 65 2.15 2.76 7.97
N GLY A 66 2.98 3.64 7.43
CA GLY A 66 2.74 4.30 6.16
C GLY A 66 3.91 4.10 5.19
N GLN A 67 3.64 4.18 3.89
CA GLN A 67 4.69 4.02 2.87
C GLN A 67 5.81 5.06 3.05
N TRP A 68 5.46 6.32 3.32
CA TRP A 68 6.44 7.37 3.55
C TRP A 68 7.25 7.16 4.83
N THR A 69 6.62 6.64 5.91
CA THR A 69 7.39 6.24 7.11
C THR A 69 8.36 5.13 6.77
N ALA A 70 7.94 4.14 5.99
CA ALA A 70 8.79 3.03 5.57
C ALA A 70 9.99 3.51 4.75
N MET A 71 9.78 4.40 3.78
CA MET A 71 10.86 5.00 2.97
C MET A 71 11.84 5.86 3.79
N ILE A 72 11.38 6.50 4.86
CA ILE A 72 12.23 7.33 5.73
C ILE A 72 13.01 6.46 6.73
N VAL A 73 12.35 5.51 7.38
CA VAL A 73 12.91 4.70 8.47
C VAL A 73 13.61 3.45 7.96
N GLY A 74 13.17 2.89 6.83
CA GLY A 74 13.75 1.69 6.23
C GLY A 74 15.28 1.74 6.05
N PRO A 75 15.85 2.84 5.52
CA PRO A 75 17.29 3.01 5.43
C PRO A 75 18.02 3.11 6.78
N ALA A 76 17.31 3.39 7.88
CA ALA A 76 17.91 3.51 9.21
C ALA A 76 17.87 2.21 10.02
N LEU A 77 16.88 1.35 9.77
CA LEU A 77 16.66 0.11 10.51
C LEU A 77 16.78 -1.12 9.58
N ALA A 78 17.94 -1.76 9.60
CA ALA A 78 18.15 -2.99 8.85
C ALA A 78 17.28 -4.14 9.35
N ARG A 79 17.00 -5.08 8.46
CA ARG A 79 16.15 -6.26 8.66
C ARG A 79 16.91 -7.53 8.29
N GLY A 80 16.34 -8.68 8.56
CA GLY A 80 16.89 -9.95 8.11
C GLY A 80 17.11 -9.99 6.61
N TYR A 81 16.11 -9.53 5.84
CA TYR A 81 16.14 -9.45 4.37
C TYR A 81 15.83 -8.04 3.86
N LYS A 82 16.42 -7.67 2.72
CA LYS A 82 15.88 -6.65 1.82
C LYS A 82 14.83 -7.29 0.91
N LEU A 83 13.78 -6.54 0.60
CA LEU A 83 12.82 -6.93 -0.40
C LEU A 83 13.17 -6.23 -1.71
N LEU A 84 13.51 -7.00 -2.75
CA LEU A 84 13.92 -6.47 -4.03
C LEU A 84 12.73 -6.02 -4.89
N PRO A 85 12.94 -5.21 -5.95
CA PRO A 85 11.86 -4.75 -6.82
C PRO A 85 11.05 -5.84 -7.52
N ASP A 86 11.62 -7.04 -7.68
CA ASP A 86 10.96 -8.24 -8.23
C ASP A 86 10.29 -9.11 -7.15
N PHE A 87 10.20 -8.58 -5.92
CA PHE A 87 9.66 -9.24 -4.72
C PHE A 87 10.48 -10.43 -4.20
N SER A 88 11.70 -10.64 -4.70
CA SER A 88 12.60 -11.61 -4.12
C SER A 88 13.24 -11.11 -2.83
N TYR A 89 13.73 -12.05 -2.01
CA TYR A 89 14.39 -11.76 -0.74
C TYR A 89 15.90 -11.79 -0.93
N GLU A 90 16.59 -10.73 -0.50
CA GLU A 90 18.03 -10.67 -0.41
C GLU A 90 18.46 -10.64 1.06
N PRO A 91 19.27 -11.60 1.56
CA PRO A 91 19.80 -11.53 2.92
C PRO A 91 20.51 -10.20 3.18
N TRP A 92 20.11 -9.51 4.26
CA TRP A 92 20.70 -8.22 4.64
C TRP A 92 21.51 -8.34 5.93
N ILE A 93 20.83 -8.45 7.11
CA ILE A 93 21.51 -8.80 8.36
C ILE A 93 21.90 -10.28 8.37
N PHE A 94 21.12 -11.13 7.73
CA PHE A 94 21.47 -12.54 7.59
C PHE A 94 22.66 -12.72 6.66
N SER A 95 23.53 -13.68 6.98
CA SER A 95 24.69 -14.06 6.14
C SER A 95 24.27 -14.85 4.91
N GLU A 96 23.14 -15.56 5.02
CA GLU A 96 22.54 -16.42 4.00
C GLU A 96 21.03 -16.53 4.23
N ASP A 97 20.32 -17.21 3.35
CA ASP A 97 18.89 -17.46 3.54
C ASP A 97 18.65 -18.36 4.76
N CYS A 98 17.61 -18.05 5.55
CA CYS A 98 17.22 -18.91 6.65
C CYS A 98 16.80 -20.29 6.15
N ALA A 99 17.22 -21.35 6.81
CA ALA A 99 17.03 -22.72 6.37
C ALA A 99 16.04 -23.49 7.24
N VAL A 100 15.20 -24.31 6.60
CA VAL A 100 14.38 -25.31 7.29
C VAL A 100 15.29 -26.39 7.84
N GLN A 101 15.36 -26.52 9.17
CA GLN A 101 16.23 -27.47 9.86
C GLN A 101 15.48 -28.75 10.27
N SER A 102 14.16 -28.66 10.47
CA SER A 102 13.29 -29.79 10.76
C SER A 102 11.90 -29.56 10.21
N GLN A 103 11.26 -30.63 9.74
CA GLN A 103 9.85 -30.62 9.31
C GLN A 103 8.90 -30.90 10.48
N GLU A 104 9.33 -31.61 11.53
CA GLU A 104 8.52 -31.94 12.69
C GLU A 104 9.37 -31.96 13.99
N PRO A 105 9.18 -30.98 14.89
CA PRO A 105 8.43 -29.74 14.68
C PRO A 105 9.05 -28.88 13.59
N PHE A 106 8.23 -28.15 12.83
CA PHE A 106 8.74 -27.28 11.78
C PHE A 106 9.62 -26.19 12.39
N THR A 107 10.91 -26.24 12.05
CA THR A 107 11.94 -25.40 12.65
C THR A 107 12.76 -24.72 11.56
N VAL A 108 12.89 -23.42 11.66
CA VAL A 108 13.69 -22.58 10.75
C VAL A 108 14.83 -21.97 11.53
N GLY A 109 16.06 -22.14 11.06
CA GLY A 109 17.27 -21.51 11.59
C GLY A 109 17.73 -20.36 10.72
N CYS A 110 18.21 -19.29 11.36
CA CYS A 110 18.76 -18.10 10.72
C CYS A 110 20.13 -17.77 11.29
N THR A 111 21.08 -17.43 10.41
CA THR A 111 22.45 -17.04 10.78
C THR A 111 22.70 -15.59 10.42
N LEU A 112 23.16 -14.80 11.37
CA LEU A 112 23.50 -13.39 11.20
C LEU A 112 24.94 -13.24 10.70
N ARG A 113 25.21 -12.19 9.95
CA ARG A 113 26.56 -11.72 9.64
C ARG A 113 27.26 -11.36 10.96
N PRO A 114 28.53 -11.73 11.14
CA PRO A 114 29.23 -11.51 12.42
C PRO A 114 29.68 -10.06 12.63
N ASP A 115 29.65 -9.23 11.59
CA ASP A 115 30.15 -7.85 11.57
C ASP A 115 29.05 -6.80 11.75
N VAL A 116 27.79 -7.22 11.88
CA VAL A 116 26.65 -6.30 12.02
C VAL A 116 26.66 -5.61 13.38
N LYS A 117 26.47 -4.30 13.34
CA LYS A 117 26.44 -3.47 14.56
C LYS A 117 25.48 -2.30 14.44
N TRP A 118 25.08 -1.79 15.57
CA TRP A 118 24.34 -0.55 15.72
C TRP A 118 25.26 0.67 15.51
N SER A 119 24.67 1.84 15.28
CA SER A 119 25.41 3.08 15.04
C SER A 119 26.27 3.55 16.22
N ASP A 120 26.03 3.06 17.42
CA ASP A 120 26.83 3.27 18.63
C ASP A 120 27.95 2.24 18.80
N ASN A 121 28.20 1.40 17.80
CA ASN A 121 29.17 0.30 17.76
C ASN A 121 28.85 -0.93 18.64
N VAL A 122 27.67 -0.99 19.25
CA VAL A 122 27.21 -2.21 19.92
C VAL A 122 26.89 -3.27 18.85
N ALA A 123 27.33 -4.51 19.06
CA ALA A 123 27.03 -5.63 18.14
C ALA A 123 25.52 -5.86 18.05
N LEU A 124 24.98 -6.02 16.83
CA LEU A 124 23.62 -6.50 16.62
C LEU A 124 23.64 -8.03 16.65
N THR A 125 22.82 -8.62 17.50
CA THR A 125 22.85 -10.04 17.80
C THR A 125 21.47 -10.71 17.70
N ALA A 126 21.44 -12.04 17.79
CA ALA A 126 20.22 -12.83 17.86
C ALA A 126 19.31 -12.43 19.04
N ASP A 127 19.88 -11.83 20.11
CA ASP A 127 19.10 -11.26 21.20
C ASP A 127 18.25 -10.06 20.80
N ASP A 128 18.69 -9.25 19.81
CA ASP A 128 17.90 -8.14 19.28
C ASP A 128 16.69 -8.67 18.47
N PHE A 129 16.86 -9.75 17.73
CA PHE A 129 15.77 -10.46 17.04
C PHE A 129 14.77 -11.04 18.04
N LYS A 130 15.28 -11.70 19.10
CA LYS A 130 14.43 -12.22 20.19
C LYS A 130 13.66 -11.10 20.87
N PHE A 131 14.32 -9.99 21.17
CA PHE A 131 13.70 -8.82 21.79
C PHE A 131 12.62 -8.21 20.87
N THR A 132 12.87 -8.16 19.58
CA THR A 132 11.90 -7.70 18.57
C THR A 132 10.68 -8.62 18.55
N PHE A 133 10.89 -9.94 18.48
CA PHE A 133 9.84 -10.94 18.55
C PHE A 133 8.99 -10.80 19.84
N ASP A 134 9.64 -10.74 20.99
CA ASP A 134 8.96 -10.60 22.29
C ASP A 134 8.17 -9.28 22.37
N THR A 135 8.70 -8.20 21.78
CA THR A 135 8.03 -6.90 21.70
C THR A 135 6.76 -6.97 20.85
N ILE A 136 6.83 -7.64 19.69
CA ILE A 136 5.67 -7.84 18.81
C ILE A 136 4.62 -8.72 19.50
N MET A 137 5.03 -9.80 20.14
CA MET A 137 4.12 -10.76 20.78
C MET A 137 3.54 -10.28 22.11
N ASN A 138 4.08 -9.22 22.70
CA ASN A 138 3.55 -8.66 23.93
C ASN A 138 2.15 -8.06 23.71
N PRO A 139 1.08 -8.58 24.35
CA PRO A 139 -0.29 -8.10 24.14
C PRO A 139 -0.54 -6.66 24.62
N LYS A 140 0.36 -6.07 25.41
CA LYS A 140 0.29 -4.68 25.86
C LYS A 140 0.80 -3.69 24.82
N ASN A 141 1.50 -4.17 23.79
CA ASN A 141 2.05 -3.34 22.75
C ASN A 141 1.06 -3.20 21.59
N ASN A 142 0.85 -1.96 21.14
CA ASN A 142 0.00 -1.66 20.00
C ASN A 142 0.83 -1.81 18.71
N VAL A 143 0.98 -3.03 18.23
CA VAL A 143 1.69 -3.36 16.98
C VAL A 143 0.70 -3.48 15.83
N ILE A 144 1.19 -3.23 14.60
CA ILE A 144 0.37 -3.28 13.39
C ILE A 144 -0.19 -4.68 13.14
N THR A 145 0.63 -5.72 13.36
CA THR A 145 0.24 -7.12 13.18
C THR A 145 1.06 -8.05 14.05
N ARG A 146 0.51 -9.22 14.33
CA ARG A 146 1.20 -10.37 14.91
C ARG A 146 1.14 -11.58 13.99
N ASP A 147 0.55 -11.40 12.81
CA ASP A 147 0.36 -12.49 11.85
C ASP A 147 1.69 -13.13 11.50
N GLY A 148 1.73 -14.45 11.51
CA GLY A 148 2.92 -15.25 11.30
C GLY A 148 3.82 -15.38 12.54
N TYR A 149 4.04 -14.30 13.29
CA TYR A 149 4.76 -14.37 14.57
C TYR A 149 4.00 -15.22 15.60
N ASP A 150 2.68 -15.19 15.59
CA ASP A 150 1.81 -15.99 16.44
C ASP A 150 1.86 -17.50 16.10
N GLN A 151 2.42 -17.87 14.94
CA GLN A 151 2.69 -19.26 14.56
C GLN A 151 3.94 -19.82 15.25
N VAL A 152 4.83 -18.95 15.77
CA VAL A 152 6.06 -19.35 16.45
C VAL A 152 5.74 -19.80 17.89
N THR A 153 6.04 -21.04 18.22
CA THR A 153 5.85 -21.61 19.57
C THR A 153 7.08 -21.45 20.46
N ALA A 154 8.28 -21.41 19.84
CA ALA A 154 9.52 -21.14 20.55
C ALA A 154 10.48 -20.35 19.67
N PHE A 155 11.12 -19.35 20.25
CA PHE A 155 12.21 -18.58 19.64
C PHE A 155 13.48 -18.83 20.49
N ASN A 156 14.42 -19.60 19.94
CA ASN A 156 15.63 -20.04 20.62
C ASN A 156 16.84 -19.26 20.12
N VAL A 157 17.51 -18.52 20.98
CA VAL A 157 18.83 -17.94 20.69
C VAL A 157 19.87 -19.05 20.93
N ILE A 158 20.58 -19.44 19.88
CA ILE A 158 21.59 -20.51 19.92
C ILE A 158 22.97 -19.94 20.22
N SER A 159 23.29 -18.81 19.58
CA SER A 159 24.54 -18.06 19.77
C SER A 159 24.27 -16.58 19.51
N PRO A 160 25.23 -15.67 19.72
CA PRO A 160 25.05 -14.27 19.37
C PRO A 160 24.70 -14.02 17.89
N THR A 161 25.05 -14.95 17.00
CA THR A 161 24.80 -14.86 15.56
C THR A 161 23.83 -15.90 15.02
N GLU A 162 23.14 -16.64 15.90
CA GLU A 162 22.29 -17.76 15.45
C GLU A 162 21.03 -17.88 16.28
N PHE A 163 19.88 -18.04 15.64
CA PHE A 163 18.63 -18.35 16.31
C PHE A 163 17.77 -19.34 15.51
N GLN A 164 16.81 -19.93 16.18
CA GLN A 164 15.83 -20.84 15.61
C GLN A 164 14.42 -20.39 15.98
N MET A 165 13.51 -20.51 15.04
CA MET A 165 12.06 -20.37 15.24
C MET A 165 11.41 -21.73 15.07
N VAL A 166 10.68 -22.19 16.10
CA VAL A 166 9.88 -23.42 16.07
C VAL A 166 8.42 -23.01 15.88
N PHE A 167 7.75 -23.54 14.87
CA PHE A 167 6.39 -23.18 14.51
C PHE A 167 5.38 -24.25 14.95
N LYS A 168 4.12 -23.84 15.10
CA LYS A 168 2.98 -24.74 15.41
C LYS A 168 2.76 -25.81 14.34
N GLN A 169 3.04 -25.45 13.11
CA GLN A 169 2.90 -26.28 11.90
C GLN A 169 3.84 -25.73 10.83
N VAL A 170 3.90 -26.36 9.67
CA VAL A 170 4.64 -25.83 8.52
C VAL A 170 4.17 -24.40 8.25
N PHE A 171 5.11 -23.45 8.20
CA PHE A 171 4.86 -22.04 7.92
C PHE A 171 5.84 -21.59 6.82
N ALA A 172 5.43 -21.76 5.57
CA ALA A 172 6.27 -21.49 4.42
C ALA A 172 6.68 -20.01 4.26
N PRO A 173 5.85 -18.99 4.61
CA PRO A 173 6.22 -17.58 4.46
C PRO A 173 7.09 -17.06 5.62
N TYR A 174 7.92 -17.88 6.25
CA TYR A 174 8.78 -17.48 7.39
C TYR A 174 9.73 -16.33 7.07
N ARG A 175 10.09 -16.12 5.78
CA ARG A 175 10.93 -14.99 5.35
C ARG A 175 10.22 -13.65 5.53
N ASP A 176 8.89 -13.60 5.40
CA ASP A 176 8.10 -12.39 5.57
C ASP A 176 8.24 -11.79 6.97
N LEU A 177 8.48 -12.63 7.98
CA LEU A 177 8.65 -12.16 9.37
C LEU A 177 9.84 -11.20 9.53
N TRP A 178 10.83 -11.24 8.62
CA TRP A 178 12.05 -10.44 8.73
C TRP A 178 12.38 -9.64 7.45
N SER A 179 11.41 -9.42 6.57
CA SER A 179 11.62 -8.71 5.28
C SER A 179 10.90 -7.38 5.16
N GLY A 180 9.71 -7.24 5.74
CA GLY A 180 8.92 -6.02 5.64
C GLY A 180 9.48 -4.86 6.47
N THR A 181 9.18 -3.63 6.08
CA THR A 181 9.60 -2.44 6.83
C THR A 181 9.04 -2.39 8.25
N ALA A 182 7.86 -2.98 8.46
CA ALA A 182 7.28 -3.16 9.80
C ALA A 182 7.97 -4.29 10.62
N THR A 183 9.11 -4.80 10.15
CA THR A 183 9.89 -5.86 10.82
C THR A 183 11.33 -5.45 11.11
N GLY A 184 11.60 -4.14 11.15
CA GLY A 184 12.91 -3.61 11.54
C GLY A 184 13.34 -4.13 12.90
N VAL A 185 14.60 -4.60 13.01
CA VAL A 185 15.12 -5.14 14.25
C VAL A 185 15.27 -4.02 15.28
N LEU A 186 14.85 -4.27 16.52
CA LEU A 186 14.88 -3.32 17.62
C LEU A 186 16.14 -3.48 18.47
N PRO A 187 16.87 -2.39 18.82
CA PRO A 187 18.06 -2.44 19.67
C PRO A 187 17.68 -2.76 21.13
N LYS A 188 17.87 -4.00 21.56
CA LYS A 188 17.59 -4.44 22.93
C LYS A 188 18.28 -3.55 23.97
N HIS A 189 19.57 -3.27 23.79
CA HIS A 189 20.38 -2.48 24.74
C HIS A 189 19.88 -1.05 24.95
N VAL A 190 19.11 -0.50 23.98
CA VAL A 190 18.52 0.85 24.04
C VAL A 190 17.09 0.84 24.53
N LEU A 191 16.30 -0.16 24.08
CA LEU A 191 14.85 -0.14 24.22
C LEU A 191 14.32 -1.07 25.33
N GLU A 192 15.14 -1.95 25.90
CA GLU A 192 14.71 -2.80 27.01
C GLU A 192 14.21 -1.96 28.20
N GLY A 193 13.02 -2.29 28.68
CA GLY A 193 12.35 -1.54 29.75
C GLY A 193 11.67 -0.24 29.32
N GLN A 194 11.77 0.16 28.05
CA GLN A 194 11.04 1.32 27.52
C GLN A 194 9.57 0.98 27.20
N ASN A 195 8.73 2.02 27.20
CA ASN A 195 7.35 1.87 26.78
C ASN A 195 7.26 1.88 25.24
N PHE A 196 7.09 0.69 24.64
CA PHE A 196 7.00 0.54 23.18
C PHE A 196 5.97 1.48 22.53
N ASN A 197 4.82 1.69 23.14
CA ASN A 197 3.74 2.52 22.59
C ASN A 197 4.07 4.03 22.56
N LYS A 198 5.18 4.44 23.17
CA LYS A 198 5.64 5.83 23.25
C LYS A 198 7.02 6.05 22.66
N VAL A 199 7.80 4.97 22.53
CA VAL A 199 9.17 5.05 22.00
C VAL A 199 9.15 5.32 20.50
N TRP A 200 10.11 6.09 20.03
CA TRP A 200 10.33 6.41 18.61
C TRP A 200 9.19 7.15 17.89
N ASN A 201 8.27 7.74 18.62
CA ASN A 201 7.24 8.55 18.01
C ASN A 201 7.81 9.84 17.37
N LYS A 202 8.90 10.40 17.93
CA LYS A 202 9.49 11.67 17.48
C LYS A 202 10.99 11.58 17.13
N CYS A 203 11.61 10.46 17.24
CA CYS A 203 12.98 10.19 16.82
C CYS A 203 13.23 8.68 16.78
N ILE A 204 14.11 8.23 15.92
CA ILE A 204 14.73 6.91 16.00
C ILE A 204 16.04 7.10 16.74
N CYS A 205 15.99 7.10 18.06
CA CYS A 205 17.10 7.48 18.92
C CYS A 205 17.09 6.72 20.24
N ASP A 206 18.21 6.74 20.96
CA ASP A 206 18.26 6.36 22.36
C ASP A 206 17.37 7.32 23.18
N PRO A 207 16.35 6.83 23.88
CA PRO A 207 15.45 7.68 24.67
C PRO A 207 16.14 8.49 25.77
N LYS A 208 17.30 8.04 26.26
CA LYS A 208 18.05 8.68 27.37
C LYS A 208 18.96 9.77 26.86
N THR A 209 19.77 9.46 25.83
CA THR A 209 20.80 10.37 25.31
C THR A 209 20.30 11.24 24.15
N ARG A 210 19.19 10.85 23.51
CA ARG A 210 18.65 11.43 22.28
C ARG A 210 19.56 11.28 21.06
N THR A 211 20.60 10.45 21.16
CA THR A 211 21.49 10.13 20.04
C THR A 211 20.75 9.26 19.03
N PRO A 212 20.78 9.58 17.74
CA PRO A 212 20.23 8.73 16.69
C PRO A 212 20.80 7.31 16.78
N ILE A 213 19.91 6.31 16.65
CA ILE A 213 20.29 4.90 16.66
C ILE A 213 19.77 4.21 15.40
N GLY A 214 20.58 3.36 14.80
CA GLY A 214 20.21 2.63 13.60
C GLY A 214 21.21 1.53 13.27
N SER A 215 20.83 0.62 12.42
CA SER A 215 21.66 -0.49 11.92
C SER A 215 21.82 -0.47 10.39
N GLY A 216 21.14 0.46 9.71
CA GLY A 216 21.16 0.64 8.27
C GLY A 216 22.15 1.72 7.79
N PRO A 217 22.20 1.99 6.46
CA PRO A 217 23.13 2.95 5.85
C PRO A 217 22.89 4.41 6.24
N MET A 218 21.70 4.75 6.73
CA MET A 218 21.32 6.09 7.16
C MET A 218 20.89 6.11 8.63
N LEU A 219 20.81 7.30 9.21
CA LEU A 219 20.24 7.57 10.54
C LEU A 219 19.18 8.65 10.42
N VAL A 220 18.12 8.57 11.21
CA VAL A 220 17.17 9.68 11.37
C VAL A 220 17.79 10.70 12.32
N GLU A 221 18.32 11.80 11.78
CA GLU A 221 18.96 12.87 12.55
C GLU A 221 17.92 13.70 13.30
N SER A 222 16.83 14.07 12.61
CA SER A 222 15.80 14.93 13.19
C SER A 222 14.42 14.65 12.60
N PHE A 223 13.39 14.88 13.40
CA PHE A 223 12.00 14.84 13.01
C PHE A 223 11.23 15.98 13.67
N THR A 224 10.66 16.85 12.85
CA THR A 224 9.69 17.86 13.28
C THR A 224 8.36 17.54 12.59
N PRO A 225 7.33 17.11 13.33
CA PRO A 225 6.03 16.77 12.75
C PRO A 225 5.50 17.88 11.85
N ASP A 226 4.86 17.51 10.75
CA ASP A 226 4.28 18.40 9.72
C ASP A 226 5.26 19.44 9.12
N THR A 227 6.57 19.27 9.33
CA THR A 227 7.58 20.20 8.86
C THR A 227 8.67 19.52 8.07
N GLN A 228 9.45 18.61 8.70
CA GLN A 228 10.52 17.88 8.02
C GLN A 228 11.01 16.66 8.79
N VAL A 229 11.57 15.71 8.06
CA VAL A 229 12.45 14.64 8.56
C VAL A 229 13.79 14.75 7.86
N THR A 230 14.89 14.68 8.61
CA THR A 230 16.23 14.64 8.05
C THR A 230 16.88 13.30 8.34
N ILE A 231 17.41 12.66 7.29
CA ILE A 231 18.25 11.46 7.42
C ILE A 231 19.66 11.77 6.93
N VAL A 232 20.66 11.17 7.60
CA VAL A 232 22.09 11.38 7.34
C VAL A 232 22.81 10.04 7.23
N PRO A 233 23.95 9.96 6.53
CA PRO A 233 24.76 8.75 6.50
C PRO A 233 25.11 8.23 7.89
N ASN A 234 25.02 6.91 8.08
CA ASN A 234 25.48 6.23 9.27
C ASN A 234 26.99 5.97 9.17
N PRO A 235 27.85 6.66 9.90
CA PRO A 235 29.30 6.49 9.78
C PRO A 235 29.79 5.12 10.27
N ASN A 236 28.97 4.43 11.05
CA ASN A 236 29.28 3.12 11.62
C ASN A 236 28.54 1.96 10.91
N TYR A 237 27.91 2.23 9.75
CA TYR A 237 27.26 1.17 8.98
C TYR A 237 28.28 0.12 8.55
N TRP A 238 27.95 -1.13 8.76
CA TRP A 238 28.81 -2.28 8.47
C TRP A 238 28.88 -2.65 6.99
N GLY A 239 27.91 -2.18 6.17
CA GLY A 239 27.86 -2.40 4.72
C GLY A 239 28.46 -1.25 3.92
N LYS A 240 27.99 -1.09 2.68
CA LYS A 240 28.41 0.01 1.79
C LYS A 240 27.99 1.36 2.36
N GLN A 241 28.96 2.23 2.59
CA GLN A 241 28.70 3.56 3.12
C GLN A 241 27.93 4.41 2.12
N ALA A 242 26.87 5.09 2.57
CA ALA A 242 26.18 6.10 1.80
C ALA A 242 27.09 7.32 1.58
N THR A 243 27.16 7.81 0.34
CA THR A 243 28.00 8.96 -0.04
C THR A 243 27.19 10.22 -0.29
N VAL A 244 25.86 10.11 -0.31
CA VAL A 244 24.97 11.27 -0.39
C VAL A 244 25.12 12.14 0.87
N PRO A 245 24.90 13.46 0.75
CA PRO A 245 24.80 14.31 1.94
C PRO A 245 23.55 13.93 2.75
N LYS A 246 22.99 14.82 3.51
CA LYS A 246 21.69 14.59 4.14
C LYS A 246 20.55 14.58 3.13
N VAL A 247 19.49 13.83 3.43
CA VAL A 247 18.22 13.83 2.70
C VAL A 247 17.14 14.40 3.61
N VAL A 248 16.42 15.40 3.11
CA VAL A 248 15.38 16.14 3.85
C VAL A 248 14.03 15.87 3.21
N PHE A 249 13.13 15.24 3.92
CA PHE A 249 11.75 15.05 3.51
C PHE A 249 10.89 16.20 4.01
N VAL A 250 10.14 16.83 3.13
CA VAL A 250 9.23 17.95 3.44
C VAL A 250 7.80 17.62 2.98
N PRO A 251 6.75 17.95 3.75
CA PRO A 251 5.39 17.65 3.36
C PRO A 251 4.95 18.53 2.18
N VAL A 252 4.48 17.89 1.10
CA VAL A 252 3.82 18.53 -0.04
C VAL A 252 2.60 17.69 -0.41
N THR A 253 1.50 17.91 0.28
CA THR A 253 0.33 17.01 0.32
C THR A 253 -0.62 17.10 -0.89
N ASP A 254 -0.34 18.01 -1.85
CA ASP A 254 -1.09 18.12 -3.11
C ASP A 254 -0.17 17.79 -4.28
N SER A 255 -0.55 16.82 -5.11
CA SER A 255 0.28 16.33 -6.21
C SER A 255 0.61 17.42 -7.27
N ASN A 256 -0.24 18.42 -7.49
CA ASN A 256 0.09 19.52 -8.38
C ASN A 256 1.07 20.50 -7.72
N ALA A 257 0.94 20.72 -6.41
CA ALA A 257 1.90 21.51 -5.65
C ALA A 257 3.27 20.81 -5.63
N GLU A 258 3.31 19.48 -5.51
CA GLU A 258 4.53 18.67 -5.54
C GLU A 258 5.26 18.82 -6.91
N ILE A 259 4.54 18.71 -8.03
CA ILE A 259 5.10 18.94 -9.37
C ILE A 259 5.59 20.39 -9.54
N ASN A 260 4.86 21.36 -9.00
CA ASN A 260 5.27 22.76 -9.11
C ASN A 260 6.51 23.06 -8.26
N ALA A 261 6.61 22.49 -7.05
CA ALA A 261 7.79 22.58 -6.20
C ALA A 261 9.03 21.94 -6.88
N PHE A 262 8.85 20.78 -7.53
CA PHE A 262 9.90 20.12 -8.30
C PHE A 262 10.35 20.97 -9.51
N ARG A 263 9.38 21.56 -10.25
CA ARG A 263 9.68 22.47 -11.38
C ARG A 263 10.40 23.74 -10.92
N ALA A 264 10.02 24.28 -9.77
CA ALA A 264 10.66 25.47 -9.18
C ALA A 264 12.03 25.19 -8.57
N GLY A 265 12.44 23.91 -8.46
CA GLY A 265 13.67 23.50 -7.77
C GLY A 265 13.61 23.67 -6.25
N GLU A 266 12.41 23.69 -5.68
CA GLU A 266 12.19 23.70 -4.23
C GLU A 266 12.38 22.32 -3.61
N VAL A 267 12.16 21.26 -4.41
CA VAL A 267 12.47 19.86 -4.10
C VAL A 267 13.22 19.21 -5.26
N ASP A 268 14.11 18.27 -4.93
CA ASP A 268 14.95 17.55 -5.89
C ASP A 268 14.34 16.23 -6.34
N MET A 269 13.44 15.68 -5.53
CA MET A 269 12.76 14.42 -5.79
C MET A 269 11.29 14.51 -5.41
N ILE A 270 10.44 13.78 -6.17
CA ILE A 270 9.00 13.64 -5.94
C ILE A 270 8.57 12.19 -6.20
N TYR A 271 7.58 11.72 -5.44
CA TYR A 271 6.99 10.39 -5.59
C TYR A 271 5.46 10.47 -5.47
N PRO A 272 4.80 11.17 -6.39
CA PRO A 272 3.37 11.45 -6.31
C PRO A 272 2.52 10.21 -6.62
N GLN A 273 1.29 10.22 -6.15
CA GLN A 273 0.30 9.22 -6.53
C GLN A 273 0.12 9.17 -8.05
N ASN A 274 -0.17 7.97 -8.55
CA ASN A 274 -0.29 7.74 -9.99
C ASN A 274 -1.40 8.60 -10.62
N GLN A 275 -1.02 9.44 -11.57
CA GLN A 275 -1.91 10.33 -12.33
C GLN A 275 -1.65 10.23 -13.84
N ILE A 276 -2.73 10.34 -14.62
CA ILE A 276 -2.66 10.39 -16.08
C ILE A 276 -1.92 11.67 -16.52
N GLY A 277 -0.95 11.53 -17.43
CA GLY A 277 -0.17 12.63 -17.97
C GLY A 277 0.91 13.20 -17.04
N LEU A 278 1.14 12.59 -15.89
CA LEU A 278 2.15 13.04 -14.93
C LEU A 278 3.57 12.87 -15.46
N ARG A 279 3.87 11.77 -16.16
CA ARG A 279 5.17 11.54 -16.81
C ARG A 279 5.61 12.74 -17.64
N LYS A 280 4.73 13.21 -18.54
CA LYS A 280 5.03 14.36 -19.39
C LYS A 280 5.29 15.65 -18.61
N LYS A 281 4.59 15.84 -17.48
CA LYS A 281 4.82 16.99 -16.61
C LYS A 281 6.20 16.94 -15.96
N ILE A 282 6.64 15.75 -15.50
CA ILE A 282 7.97 15.55 -14.92
C ILE A 282 9.05 15.71 -16.00
N GLU A 283 8.92 15.01 -17.14
CA GLU A 283 9.89 15.06 -18.24
C GLU A 283 10.03 16.46 -18.87
N SER A 284 9.03 17.34 -18.71
CA SER A 284 9.10 18.74 -19.16
C SER A 284 9.96 19.64 -18.28
N VAL A 285 10.41 19.16 -17.12
CA VAL A 285 11.27 19.91 -16.21
C VAL A 285 12.73 19.71 -16.61
N GLU A 286 13.46 20.81 -16.81
CA GLU A 286 14.88 20.75 -17.19
C GLU A 286 15.71 19.96 -16.17
N GLY A 287 16.52 19.03 -16.66
CA GLY A 287 17.33 18.15 -15.81
C GLY A 287 16.57 17.12 -15.00
N ALA A 288 15.27 16.91 -15.28
CA ALA A 288 14.51 15.88 -14.63
C ALA A 288 14.76 14.49 -15.23
N VAL A 289 14.77 13.49 -14.38
CA VAL A 289 14.73 12.06 -14.71
C VAL A 289 13.39 11.52 -14.23
N TYR A 290 12.73 10.75 -15.07
CA TYR A 290 11.52 10.01 -14.73
C TYR A 290 11.84 8.53 -14.61
N ALA A 291 11.39 7.89 -13.53
CA ALA A 291 11.45 6.45 -13.33
C ALA A 291 10.07 5.91 -12.92
N SER A 292 9.81 4.68 -13.32
CA SER A 292 8.54 4.01 -13.01
C SER A 292 8.75 2.50 -13.02
N THR A 293 8.23 1.82 -12.00
CA THR A 293 8.16 0.37 -11.92
C THR A 293 6.71 -0.08 -11.78
N LEU A 294 6.42 -1.34 -12.09
CA LEU A 294 5.10 -1.92 -11.84
C LEU A 294 5.03 -2.33 -10.38
N GLY A 295 4.09 -1.75 -9.65
CA GLY A 295 3.96 -1.92 -8.21
C GLY A 295 3.27 -3.23 -7.79
N PRO A 296 3.30 -3.57 -6.48
CA PRO A 296 2.52 -4.66 -5.92
C PRO A 296 1.02 -4.33 -5.90
N GLN A 297 0.66 -3.06 -6.00
CA GLN A 297 -0.74 -2.67 -6.09
C GLN A 297 -1.30 -3.02 -7.47
N TRP A 298 -2.46 -3.64 -7.50
CA TRP A 298 -3.14 -3.99 -8.74
C TRP A 298 -4.62 -3.63 -8.67
N GLU A 299 -5.09 -2.99 -9.72
CA GLU A 299 -6.49 -2.59 -9.87
C GLU A 299 -7.32 -3.76 -10.38
N HIS A 300 -8.56 -3.87 -9.90
CA HIS A 300 -9.49 -4.90 -10.28
C HIS A 300 -10.93 -4.40 -10.26
N PHE A 301 -11.78 -5.13 -10.97
CA PHE A 301 -13.22 -4.92 -10.99
C PHE A 301 -13.89 -6.04 -10.20
N ASP A 302 -14.58 -5.69 -9.12
CA ASP A 302 -15.24 -6.63 -8.23
C ASP A 302 -16.75 -6.62 -8.42
N MET A 303 -17.34 -7.80 -8.35
CA MET A 303 -18.78 -8.04 -8.36
C MET A 303 -19.20 -8.73 -7.06
N LEU A 304 -20.15 -8.15 -6.34
CA LEU A 304 -20.71 -8.76 -5.14
C LEU A 304 -21.62 -9.93 -5.52
N SER A 305 -21.17 -11.17 -5.27
CA SER A 305 -21.79 -12.40 -5.77
C SER A 305 -23.22 -12.67 -5.25
N THR A 306 -23.66 -11.91 -4.25
CA THR A 306 -25.02 -12.03 -3.68
C THR A 306 -26.04 -11.07 -4.31
N VAL A 307 -25.60 -10.24 -5.25
CA VAL A 307 -26.48 -9.32 -5.99
C VAL A 307 -27.21 -10.11 -7.10
N PRO A 308 -28.54 -10.00 -7.21
CA PRO A 308 -29.29 -10.65 -8.29
C PRO A 308 -28.73 -10.30 -9.67
N GLY A 309 -28.42 -11.30 -10.47
CA GLY A 309 -27.69 -11.19 -11.73
C GLY A 309 -26.19 -11.48 -11.56
N PHE A 310 -25.51 -10.95 -10.56
CA PHE A 310 -24.13 -11.35 -10.24
C PHE A 310 -24.06 -12.71 -9.50
N ASP A 311 -25.14 -13.24 -8.98
CA ASP A 311 -25.26 -14.61 -8.47
C ASP A 311 -25.17 -15.67 -9.60
N ASP A 312 -25.51 -15.31 -10.84
CA ASP A 312 -25.33 -16.16 -12.02
C ASP A 312 -23.88 -16.05 -12.53
N ILE A 313 -23.14 -17.16 -12.48
CA ILE A 313 -21.72 -17.21 -12.93
C ILE A 313 -21.59 -16.89 -14.43
N GLU A 314 -22.60 -17.22 -15.24
CA GLU A 314 -22.53 -16.94 -16.68
C GLU A 314 -22.60 -15.44 -16.96
N VAL A 315 -23.30 -14.66 -16.14
CA VAL A 315 -23.26 -13.19 -16.20
C VAL A 315 -21.87 -12.67 -15.87
N ARG A 316 -21.22 -13.19 -14.82
CA ARG A 316 -19.87 -12.79 -14.46
C ARG A 316 -18.85 -13.15 -15.54
N LYS A 317 -18.96 -14.34 -16.15
CA LYS A 317 -18.14 -14.76 -17.29
C LYS A 317 -18.37 -13.88 -18.52
N ALA A 318 -19.61 -13.55 -18.83
CA ALA A 318 -19.93 -12.65 -19.95
C ALA A 318 -19.32 -11.25 -19.74
N ILE A 319 -19.40 -10.71 -18.52
CA ILE A 319 -18.76 -9.45 -18.17
C ILE A 319 -17.26 -9.56 -18.35
N ALA A 320 -16.59 -10.59 -17.79
CA ALA A 320 -15.15 -10.79 -17.93
C ALA A 320 -14.72 -10.93 -19.39
N THR A 321 -15.55 -11.59 -20.24
CA THR A 321 -15.32 -11.74 -21.67
C THR A 321 -15.45 -10.41 -22.41
N ALA A 322 -16.41 -9.56 -22.03
CA ALA A 322 -16.66 -8.27 -22.69
C ALA A 322 -15.67 -7.18 -22.27
N LEU A 323 -15.04 -7.26 -21.09
CA LEU A 323 -14.22 -6.18 -20.55
C LEU A 323 -13.01 -5.85 -21.43
N PRO A 324 -12.86 -4.60 -21.90
CA PRO A 324 -11.77 -4.17 -22.77
C PRO A 324 -10.55 -3.79 -21.93
N ARG A 325 -9.97 -4.77 -21.20
CA ARG A 325 -8.87 -4.56 -20.25
C ARG A 325 -7.63 -3.94 -20.92
N GLN A 326 -7.36 -4.31 -22.17
CA GLN A 326 -6.28 -3.72 -22.95
C GLN A 326 -6.49 -2.21 -23.16
N GLN A 327 -7.71 -1.80 -23.53
CA GLN A 327 -8.04 -0.37 -23.72
C GLN A 327 -7.90 0.41 -22.40
N ILE A 328 -8.28 -0.21 -21.29
CA ILE A 328 -8.11 0.40 -19.96
C ILE A 328 -6.62 0.64 -19.70
N VAL A 329 -5.75 -0.38 -19.88
CA VAL A 329 -4.30 -0.25 -19.71
C VAL A 329 -3.74 0.88 -20.58
N GLU A 330 -4.07 0.88 -21.87
CA GLU A 330 -3.56 1.88 -22.84
C GLU A 330 -3.94 3.31 -22.49
N ARG A 331 -5.15 3.52 -21.97
CA ARG A 331 -5.65 4.85 -21.66
C ARG A 331 -5.35 5.35 -20.25
N VAL A 332 -5.10 4.41 -19.31
CA VAL A 332 -5.01 4.75 -17.87
C VAL A 332 -3.58 4.70 -17.35
N VAL A 333 -2.78 3.72 -17.77
CA VAL A 333 -1.46 3.49 -17.15
C VAL A 333 -0.30 3.40 -18.13
N LYS A 334 -0.55 3.23 -19.44
CA LYS A 334 0.50 3.09 -20.44
C LYS A 334 1.40 4.33 -20.55
N ASP A 335 0.85 5.51 -20.34
CA ASP A 335 1.61 6.78 -20.30
C ASP A 335 2.57 6.82 -19.09
N ALA A 336 2.18 6.21 -17.97
CA ALA A 336 3.02 6.16 -16.76
C ALA A 336 4.15 5.13 -16.87
N ASN A 337 3.91 3.98 -17.51
CA ASN A 337 4.92 2.93 -17.66
C ASN A 337 4.73 2.17 -18.98
N ASP A 338 5.78 2.20 -19.83
CA ASP A 338 5.75 1.56 -21.14
C ASP A 338 5.60 0.03 -21.08
N ASN A 339 5.93 -0.59 -19.94
CA ASN A 339 5.77 -2.04 -19.68
C ASN A 339 4.39 -2.39 -19.10
N ALA A 340 3.54 -1.40 -18.80
CA ALA A 340 2.21 -1.65 -18.29
C ALA A 340 1.42 -2.53 -19.28
N LYS A 341 0.81 -3.58 -18.75
CA LYS A 341 0.04 -4.59 -19.50
C LYS A 341 -1.14 -5.09 -18.66
N VAL A 342 -2.06 -5.78 -19.30
CA VAL A 342 -3.18 -6.43 -18.60
C VAL A 342 -2.63 -7.46 -17.62
N LEU A 343 -3.09 -7.40 -16.38
CA LEU A 343 -2.78 -8.41 -15.37
C LEU A 343 -3.66 -9.65 -15.61
N HIS A 344 -3.03 -10.81 -15.70
CA HIS A 344 -3.69 -12.09 -15.96
C HIS A 344 -3.51 -13.08 -14.80
N ASN A 345 -3.26 -12.58 -13.59
CA ASN A 345 -3.13 -13.39 -12.38
C ASN A 345 -3.52 -12.53 -11.16
N THR A 346 -4.15 -13.14 -10.16
CA THR A 346 -4.57 -12.48 -8.92
C THR A 346 -3.70 -12.86 -7.72
N GLN A 347 -2.83 -13.87 -7.89
CA GLN A 347 -1.92 -14.35 -6.84
C GLN A 347 -0.50 -13.82 -7.03
N TRP A 348 -0.05 -13.75 -8.28
CA TRP A 348 1.31 -13.36 -8.64
C TRP A 348 1.29 -12.14 -9.55
N MET A 349 2.19 -11.18 -9.28
CA MET A 349 2.42 -10.02 -10.13
C MET A 349 3.30 -10.40 -11.32
N THR A 350 3.25 -9.62 -12.40
CA THR A 350 3.88 -9.97 -13.69
C THR A 350 5.38 -10.14 -13.63
N ASP A 351 6.04 -9.56 -12.63
CA ASP A 351 7.50 -9.60 -12.46
C ASP A 351 7.95 -10.71 -11.50
N GLN A 352 7.00 -11.38 -10.82
CA GLN A 352 7.30 -12.52 -9.97
C GLN A 352 7.50 -13.79 -10.80
N GLN A 353 8.56 -14.55 -10.50
CA GLN A 353 8.93 -15.77 -11.24
C GLN A 353 7.79 -16.80 -11.38
N PRO A 354 6.90 -17.02 -10.39
CA PRO A 354 5.81 -18.00 -10.52
C PRO A 354 4.62 -17.52 -11.35
N TYR A 355 4.62 -16.29 -11.87
CA TYR A 355 3.49 -15.74 -12.61
C TYR A 355 3.08 -16.62 -13.80
N GLN A 356 1.77 -16.91 -13.92
CA GLN A 356 1.15 -17.56 -15.06
C GLN A 356 -0.08 -16.76 -15.50
N PRO A 357 -0.33 -16.60 -16.82
CA PRO A 357 -1.43 -15.76 -17.32
C PRO A 357 -2.79 -16.50 -17.29
N ASN A 358 -3.25 -16.96 -16.13
CA ASN A 358 -4.45 -17.82 -16.00
C ASN A 358 -5.75 -17.10 -16.42
N TRP A 359 -5.82 -15.76 -16.30
CA TRP A 359 -6.97 -14.95 -16.74
C TRP A 359 -6.94 -14.63 -18.24
N SER A 360 -5.98 -15.15 -19.01
CA SER A 360 -5.97 -15.03 -20.47
C SER A 360 -7.08 -15.84 -21.17
N VAL A 361 -7.80 -16.65 -20.42
CA VAL A 361 -9.06 -17.30 -20.87
C VAL A 361 -10.11 -16.27 -21.28
N TYR A 362 -10.01 -15.03 -20.80
CA TYR A 362 -10.83 -13.89 -21.20
C TYR A 362 -10.00 -12.96 -22.09
N PRO A 363 -10.45 -12.64 -23.32
CA PRO A 363 -9.70 -11.80 -24.24
C PRO A 363 -9.46 -10.40 -23.65
N ALA A 364 -8.22 -9.94 -23.68
CA ALA A 364 -7.85 -8.63 -23.14
C ALA A 364 -8.52 -7.46 -23.85
N SER A 365 -8.81 -7.62 -25.15
CA SER A 365 -9.53 -6.61 -25.96
C SER A 365 -11.03 -6.52 -25.68
N GLY A 366 -11.56 -7.50 -24.95
CA GLY A 366 -12.98 -7.74 -24.85
C GLY A 366 -13.58 -8.37 -26.13
N ASP A 367 -14.55 -9.25 -25.95
CA ASP A 367 -15.30 -9.88 -27.04
C ASP A 367 -16.81 -9.76 -26.77
N VAL A 368 -17.43 -8.75 -27.39
CA VAL A 368 -18.86 -8.46 -27.25
C VAL A 368 -19.71 -9.58 -27.86
N ALA A 369 -19.28 -10.21 -28.97
CA ALA A 369 -20.04 -11.25 -29.63
C ALA A 369 -20.07 -12.53 -28.77
N ALA A 370 -18.91 -12.96 -28.25
CA ALA A 370 -18.83 -14.11 -27.35
C ALA A 370 -19.58 -13.85 -26.03
N ALA A 371 -19.49 -12.66 -25.46
CA ALA A 371 -20.23 -12.30 -24.24
C ALA A 371 -21.75 -12.33 -24.44
N ASN A 372 -22.26 -11.81 -25.57
CA ASN A 372 -23.66 -11.92 -25.91
C ASN A 372 -24.10 -13.38 -26.07
N ALA A 373 -23.29 -14.23 -26.73
CA ALA A 373 -23.62 -15.66 -26.88
C ALA A 373 -23.69 -16.38 -25.52
N ILE A 374 -22.81 -16.05 -24.56
CA ILE A 374 -22.86 -16.58 -23.18
C ILE A 374 -24.18 -16.20 -22.51
N LEU A 375 -24.58 -14.92 -22.57
CA LEU A 375 -25.81 -14.43 -21.96
C LEU A 375 -27.05 -15.03 -22.63
N ASP A 376 -27.07 -15.18 -23.95
CA ASP A 376 -28.17 -15.81 -24.70
C ASP A 376 -28.32 -17.27 -24.32
N ALA A 377 -27.22 -18.03 -24.23
CA ALA A 377 -27.20 -19.43 -23.82
C ALA A 377 -27.68 -19.61 -22.36
N ALA A 378 -27.36 -18.64 -21.50
CA ALA A 378 -27.82 -18.61 -20.09
C ALA A 378 -29.26 -18.13 -19.92
N GLY A 379 -29.97 -17.76 -21.01
CA GLY A 379 -31.36 -17.37 -21.02
C GLY A 379 -31.64 -15.90 -20.68
N TRP A 380 -30.60 -15.04 -20.64
CA TRP A 380 -30.72 -13.59 -20.45
C TRP A 380 -31.14 -12.91 -21.76
N LYS A 381 -32.38 -12.45 -21.86
CA LYS A 381 -32.96 -11.87 -23.07
C LYS A 381 -32.82 -10.35 -23.09
N LEU A 382 -32.50 -9.80 -24.25
CA LEU A 382 -32.42 -8.34 -24.43
C LEU A 382 -33.82 -7.74 -24.41
N GLY A 383 -34.09 -6.84 -23.48
CA GLY A 383 -35.34 -6.10 -23.35
C GLY A 383 -35.45 -4.95 -24.36
N SER A 384 -36.64 -4.38 -24.52
CA SER A 384 -36.92 -3.25 -25.39
C SER A 384 -36.19 -1.96 -24.95
N ASP A 385 -35.75 -1.88 -23.70
CA ASP A 385 -34.96 -0.80 -23.13
C ASP A 385 -33.45 -1.02 -23.33
N GLY A 386 -33.03 -2.07 -24.03
CA GLY A 386 -31.64 -2.43 -24.27
C GLY A 386 -30.92 -3.07 -23.07
N VAL A 387 -31.67 -3.43 -22.01
CA VAL A 387 -31.13 -4.13 -20.84
C VAL A 387 -31.58 -5.57 -20.86
N ARG A 388 -30.66 -6.51 -20.56
CA ARG A 388 -31.01 -7.92 -20.47
C ARG A 388 -31.77 -8.23 -19.19
N GLU A 389 -32.72 -9.17 -19.33
CA GLU A 389 -33.59 -9.61 -18.23
C GLU A 389 -33.79 -11.13 -18.27
N LYS A 390 -33.87 -11.75 -17.09
CA LYS A 390 -34.20 -13.15 -16.87
C LYS A 390 -34.97 -13.27 -15.55
N ASP A 391 -36.13 -13.94 -15.57
CA ASP A 391 -36.97 -14.20 -14.39
C ASP A 391 -37.30 -12.93 -13.57
N GLY A 392 -37.53 -11.79 -14.27
CA GLY A 392 -37.83 -10.50 -13.65
C GLY A 392 -36.62 -9.74 -13.11
N VAL A 393 -35.41 -10.28 -13.21
CA VAL A 393 -34.14 -9.63 -12.83
C VAL A 393 -33.54 -8.96 -14.05
N LYS A 394 -33.22 -7.65 -13.97
CA LYS A 394 -32.51 -6.90 -15.01
C LYS A 394 -31.03 -6.82 -14.71
N LEU A 395 -30.17 -6.94 -15.74
CA LEU A 395 -28.74 -6.67 -15.62
C LEU A 395 -28.47 -5.15 -15.55
N SER A 396 -28.80 -4.58 -14.40
CA SER A 396 -28.64 -3.15 -14.13
C SER A 396 -27.99 -2.96 -12.76
N PHE A 397 -26.75 -2.45 -12.75
CA PHE A 397 -25.91 -2.41 -11.57
C PHE A 397 -25.31 -1.03 -11.33
N THR A 398 -24.89 -0.79 -10.10
CA THR A 398 -24.03 0.34 -9.72
C THR A 398 -22.58 -0.09 -9.80
N LEU A 399 -21.70 0.84 -10.24
CA LEU A 399 -20.25 0.69 -10.22
C LEU A 399 -19.63 1.86 -9.45
N GLY A 400 -19.03 1.56 -8.31
CA GLY A 400 -18.44 2.54 -7.42
C GLY A 400 -16.91 2.58 -7.48
N THR A 401 -16.35 3.69 -7.03
CA THR A 401 -14.92 3.87 -6.69
C THR A 401 -14.74 5.09 -5.80
N THR A 402 -13.52 5.30 -5.26
CA THR A 402 -13.15 6.53 -4.55
C THR A 402 -13.26 7.74 -5.47
N SER A 403 -14.08 8.74 -5.10
CA SER A 403 -14.28 9.97 -5.88
C SER A 403 -12.97 10.73 -6.09
N GLY A 404 -12.78 11.30 -7.29
CA GLY A 404 -11.61 12.09 -7.63
C GLY A 404 -10.40 11.26 -8.12
N ASN A 405 -10.49 9.93 -8.06
CA ASN A 405 -9.47 9.08 -8.68
C ASN A 405 -9.70 8.99 -10.19
N GLN A 406 -9.03 9.88 -10.94
CA GLN A 406 -9.21 10.03 -12.40
C GLN A 406 -8.96 8.73 -13.17
N ALA A 407 -7.99 7.91 -12.74
CA ALA A 407 -7.67 6.64 -13.38
C ALA A 407 -8.84 5.64 -13.26
N ARG A 408 -9.43 5.53 -12.06
CA ARG A 408 -10.59 4.67 -11.82
C ARG A 408 -11.86 5.20 -12.49
N GLU A 409 -12.09 6.52 -12.45
CA GLU A 409 -13.24 7.14 -13.09
C GLU A 409 -13.21 6.97 -14.61
N LEU A 410 -12.04 7.08 -15.24
CA LEU A 410 -11.88 6.77 -16.67
C LEU A 410 -12.12 5.27 -16.94
N SER A 411 -11.62 4.38 -16.08
CA SER A 411 -11.88 2.94 -16.19
C SER A 411 -13.37 2.62 -16.11
N GLN A 412 -14.10 3.25 -15.18
CA GLN A 412 -15.57 3.11 -15.07
C GLN A 412 -16.29 3.52 -16.35
N GLN A 413 -15.90 4.63 -16.97
CA GLN A 413 -16.53 5.11 -18.21
C GLN A 413 -16.30 4.13 -19.37
N ILE A 414 -15.09 3.59 -19.49
CA ILE A 414 -14.75 2.58 -20.51
C ILE A 414 -15.57 1.31 -20.29
N ILE A 415 -15.66 0.82 -19.03
CA ILE A 415 -16.43 -0.36 -18.67
C ILE A 415 -17.92 -0.15 -18.92
N GLN A 416 -18.48 0.99 -18.53
CA GLN A 416 -19.89 1.33 -18.72
C GLN A 416 -20.28 1.29 -20.20
N GLU A 417 -19.49 1.91 -21.07
CA GLU A 417 -19.78 1.95 -22.51
C GLU A 417 -19.66 0.57 -23.16
N GLN A 418 -18.68 -0.22 -22.73
CA GLN A 418 -18.49 -1.57 -23.25
C GLN A 418 -19.59 -2.54 -22.80
N LEU A 419 -19.96 -2.54 -21.53
CA LEU A 419 -20.97 -3.44 -20.99
C LEU A 419 -22.37 -3.14 -21.51
N LYS A 420 -22.64 -1.90 -21.88
CA LYS A 420 -23.88 -1.52 -22.58
C LYS A 420 -24.08 -2.31 -23.88
N GLN A 421 -23.01 -2.68 -24.59
CA GLN A 421 -23.08 -3.44 -25.85
C GLN A 421 -23.54 -4.88 -25.66
N ILE A 422 -23.46 -5.40 -24.43
CA ILE A 422 -23.95 -6.73 -24.07
C ILE A 422 -25.27 -6.68 -23.26
N GLY A 423 -25.94 -5.51 -23.23
CA GLY A 423 -27.20 -5.33 -22.51
C GLY A 423 -27.06 -5.26 -20.99
N VAL A 424 -25.89 -4.90 -20.48
CA VAL A 424 -25.66 -4.65 -19.06
C VAL A 424 -25.60 -3.14 -18.82
N LYS A 425 -26.50 -2.62 -18.00
CA LYS A 425 -26.57 -1.21 -17.63
C LYS A 425 -25.75 -0.95 -16.39
N ILE A 426 -24.78 -0.05 -16.46
CA ILE A 426 -23.97 0.42 -15.33
C ILE A 426 -24.37 1.85 -14.96
N THR A 427 -24.56 2.09 -13.66
CA THR A 427 -24.76 3.42 -13.07
C THR A 427 -23.56 3.74 -12.17
N ILE A 428 -22.78 4.77 -12.52
CA ILE A 428 -21.60 5.17 -11.74
C ILE A 428 -22.04 5.83 -10.44
N LYS A 429 -21.50 5.37 -9.30
CA LYS A 429 -21.76 5.90 -7.95
C LYS A 429 -20.48 5.96 -7.14
N ASN A 430 -19.78 7.09 -7.18
CA ASN A 430 -18.54 7.32 -6.46
C ASN A 430 -18.77 8.03 -5.13
N ALA A 431 -17.91 7.73 -4.14
CA ALA A 431 -17.87 8.45 -2.87
C ALA A 431 -16.41 8.49 -2.35
N PRO A 432 -16.00 9.53 -1.61
CA PRO A 432 -14.63 9.62 -1.12
C PRO A 432 -14.28 8.51 -0.11
N ASP A 433 -15.24 8.04 0.65
CA ASP A 433 -15.14 7.03 1.71
C ASP A 433 -15.80 5.68 1.34
N ILE A 434 -15.91 5.39 0.03
CA ILE A 434 -16.67 4.21 -0.45
C ILE A 434 -16.07 2.89 0.06
N LEU A 435 -14.74 2.81 0.18
CA LEU A 435 -14.07 1.59 0.64
C LEU A 435 -14.34 1.35 2.12
N GLU A 436 -14.26 2.40 2.93
CA GLU A 436 -14.40 2.34 4.38
C GLU A 436 -15.86 2.22 4.85
N THR A 437 -16.80 2.65 4.02
CA THR A 437 -18.22 2.72 4.42
C THR A 437 -19.10 1.76 3.64
N LYS A 438 -19.00 1.73 2.30
CA LYS A 438 -19.88 0.97 1.43
C LYS A 438 -19.39 -0.46 1.21
N MET A 439 -18.10 -0.61 0.86
CA MET A 439 -17.53 -1.93 0.59
C MET A 439 -17.56 -2.80 1.85
N VAL A 440 -17.07 -2.29 2.97
CA VAL A 440 -17.07 -3.02 4.25
C VAL A 440 -18.48 -3.34 4.76
N GLY A 441 -19.44 -2.46 4.46
CA GLY A 441 -20.85 -2.64 4.81
C GLY A 441 -21.66 -3.50 3.83
N PHE A 442 -21.04 -3.97 2.73
CA PHE A 442 -21.71 -4.64 1.62
C PHE A 442 -22.89 -3.83 1.03
N ASP A 443 -22.75 -2.48 1.04
CA ASP A 443 -23.71 -1.54 0.44
C ASP A 443 -23.21 -1.07 -0.92
N TYR A 444 -22.81 -2.00 -1.77
CA TYR A 444 -22.38 -1.82 -3.14
C TYR A 444 -22.81 -3.03 -3.99
N GLU A 445 -22.76 -2.90 -5.31
CA GLU A 445 -23.03 -4.00 -6.24
C GLU A 445 -21.76 -4.38 -7.00
N SER A 446 -21.06 -3.40 -7.55
CA SER A 446 -19.71 -3.58 -8.11
C SER A 446 -18.82 -2.38 -7.78
N ILE A 447 -17.49 -2.60 -7.77
CA ILE A 447 -16.53 -1.61 -7.32
C ILE A 447 -15.18 -1.79 -8.04
N ILE A 448 -14.44 -0.69 -8.24
CA ILE A 448 -13.05 -0.69 -8.66
C ILE A 448 -12.19 -0.16 -7.52
N PHE A 449 -11.21 -0.94 -7.11
CA PHE A 449 -10.19 -0.54 -6.15
C PHE A 449 -8.91 -1.36 -6.34
N ALA A 450 -7.90 -1.18 -5.49
CA ALA A 450 -6.65 -1.91 -5.59
C ALA A 450 -6.42 -2.81 -4.38
N TRP A 451 -5.95 -4.02 -4.64
CA TRP A 451 -5.26 -4.85 -3.65
C TRP A 451 -3.76 -4.64 -3.73
N VAL A 452 -3.07 -5.06 -2.67
CA VAL A 452 -1.61 -5.07 -2.62
C VAL A 452 -1.14 -6.52 -2.67
N GLY A 453 -0.38 -6.86 -3.70
CA GLY A 453 0.31 -8.13 -3.81
C GLY A 453 1.46 -8.22 -2.79
N SER A 454 1.83 -9.43 -2.43
CA SER A 454 2.90 -9.73 -1.49
C SER A 454 3.96 -10.64 -2.14
N PRO A 455 5.17 -10.72 -1.57
CA PRO A 455 6.18 -11.67 -2.02
C PRO A 455 5.70 -13.12 -1.99
N ASP A 456 4.98 -13.49 -0.94
CA ASP A 456 4.25 -14.76 -0.82
C ASP A 456 2.74 -14.49 -0.78
N PRO A 457 1.92 -15.17 -1.59
CA PRO A 457 0.48 -14.95 -1.63
C PRO A 457 -0.27 -15.29 -0.34
N PHE A 458 0.36 -15.94 0.63
CA PHE A 458 -0.23 -16.29 1.93
C PHE A 458 -0.93 -15.10 2.60
N GLY A 459 -0.30 -13.92 2.58
CA GLY A 459 -0.87 -12.69 3.16
C GLY A 459 -2.21 -12.29 2.53
N ASN A 460 -2.49 -12.74 1.31
CA ASN A 460 -3.70 -12.44 0.56
C ASN A 460 -4.77 -13.53 0.63
N ASN A 461 -4.52 -14.64 1.35
CA ASN A 461 -5.48 -15.74 1.47
C ASN A 461 -6.84 -15.28 2.03
N ILE A 462 -6.84 -14.29 2.91
CA ILE A 462 -8.05 -13.70 3.50
C ILE A 462 -8.99 -13.05 2.46
N ILE A 463 -8.49 -12.75 1.25
CA ILE A 463 -9.30 -12.20 0.15
C ILE A 463 -10.15 -13.31 -0.49
N TRP A 464 -9.66 -14.55 -0.48
CA TRP A 464 -10.19 -15.65 -1.27
C TRP A 464 -10.91 -16.72 -0.45
N GLN A 465 -10.55 -16.90 0.82
CA GLN A 465 -11.12 -17.94 1.68
C GLN A 465 -12.59 -17.68 1.98
N SER A 466 -13.42 -18.73 1.90
CA SER A 466 -14.84 -18.66 2.24
C SER A 466 -15.08 -18.26 3.69
N GLN A 467 -14.22 -18.71 4.61
CA GLN A 467 -14.28 -18.35 6.04
C GLN A 467 -13.90 -16.89 6.33
N SER A 468 -13.27 -16.21 5.37
CA SER A 468 -12.84 -14.82 5.50
C SER A 468 -13.86 -13.82 4.93
N ILE A 469 -15.12 -14.25 4.77
CA ILE A 469 -16.22 -13.34 4.44
C ILE A 469 -16.57 -12.55 5.70
N PRO A 470 -16.37 -11.21 5.73
CA PRO A 470 -16.70 -10.40 6.88
C PRO A 470 -18.21 -10.46 7.21
N GLU A 471 -18.56 -10.34 8.50
CA GLU A 471 -19.96 -10.22 8.88
C GLU A 471 -20.55 -8.92 8.36
N LYS A 472 -21.81 -8.98 7.89
CA LYS A 472 -22.54 -7.77 7.48
C LYS A 472 -22.85 -6.92 8.70
N CYS A 473 -22.16 -5.80 8.85
CA CYS A 473 -22.42 -4.85 9.92
C CYS A 473 -23.56 -3.90 9.59
N ALA A 474 -24.42 -3.64 10.57
CA ALA A 474 -25.37 -2.54 10.47
C ALA A 474 -24.59 -1.20 10.37
N PRO A 475 -25.02 -0.24 9.51
CA PRO A 475 -24.31 1.03 9.29
C PRO A 475 -23.97 1.81 10.58
N ALA A 476 -24.80 1.67 11.62
CA ALA A 476 -24.56 2.30 12.93
C ALA A 476 -23.40 1.65 13.70
N LYS A 477 -23.10 0.37 13.48
CA LYS A 477 -21.97 -0.35 14.09
C LYS A 477 -20.67 -0.13 13.31
N ALA A 478 -20.75 0.05 11.99
CA ALA A 478 -19.62 0.30 11.12
C ALA A 478 -18.81 1.55 11.54
N LYS A 479 -19.48 2.58 12.05
CA LYS A 479 -18.85 3.83 12.52
C LYS A 479 -18.08 3.73 13.85
N VAL A 480 -18.16 2.63 14.59
CA VAL A 480 -17.69 2.57 15.98
C VAL A 480 -16.64 1.48 16.23
N GLY A 481 -16.15 0.79 15.20
CA GLY A 481 -15.16 -0.29 15.36
C GLY A 481 -15.69 -1.52 16.11
N ASN A 482 -17.00 -1.69 16.19
CA ASN A 482 -17.67 -2.78 16.93
C ASN A 482 -18.08 -3.95 16.02
N CYS A 483 -17.54 -4.02 14.81
CA CYS A 483 -17.72 -5.16 13.92
C CYS A 483 -16.47 -6.03 13.94
N ASP A 484 -16.64 -7.32 13.99
CA ASP A 484 -15.57 -8.25 13.68
C ASP A 484 -15.37 -8.25 12.16
N TRP A 485 -14.46 -7.42 11.68
CA TRP A 485 -14.10 -7.29 10.26
C TRP A 485 -12.92 -8.19 9.90
N SER A 486 -12.74 -9.25 10.65
CA SER A 486 -11.73 -10.25 10.31
C SER A 486 -12.08 -10.88 8.97
N GLY A 487 -11.24 -10.63 7.97
CA GLY A 487 -11.40 -11.13 6.61
C GLY A 487 -11.54 -10.02 5.57
N ALA A 488 -11.31 -10.38 4.32
CA ALA A 488 -11.32 -9.47 3.18
C ALA A 488 -12.01 -10.05 1.94
N ASN A 489 -12.76 -11.16 2.07
CA ASN A 489 -13.56 -11.70 0.96
C ASN A 489 -14.82 -10.84 0.78
N TYR A 490 -14.62 -9.63 0.27
CA TYR A 490 -15.69 -8.66 0.09
C TYR A 490 -16.67 -9.04 -1.03
N THR A 491 -16.27 -9.89 -1.96
CA THR A 491 -17.18 -10.38 -3.02
C THR A 491 -18.14 -11.48 -2.53
N ARG A 492 -17.94 -11.98 -1.30
CA ARG A 492 -18.73 -13.01 -0.63
C ARG A 492 -18.83 -14.34 -1.39
N ILE A 493 -17.81 -14.62 -2.21
CA ILE A 493 -17.79 -15.89 -2.95
C ILE A 493 -17.40 -17.04 -2.02
N VAL A 494 -18.15 -18.15 -2.13
CA VAL A 494 -17.83 -19.42 -1.49
C VAL A 494 -17.33 -20.39 -2.54
N ASN A 495 -16.08 -20.83 -2.43
CA ASN A 495 -15.48 -21.79 -3.35
C ASN A 495 -14.64 -22.83 -2.58
N PRO A 496 -15.22 -24.02 -2.27
CA PRO A 496 -14.51 -25.05 -1.51
C PRO A 496 -13.23 -25.56 -2.17
N ALA A 497 -13.12 -25.52 -3.51
CA ALA A 497 -11.91 -25.92 -4.19
C ALA A 497 -10.77 -24.92 -3.96
N VAL A 498 -11.07 -23.62 -3.90
CA VAL A 498 -10.13 -22.56 -3.51
C VAL A 498 -9.70 -22.76 -2.06
N ASP A 499 -10.64 -22.98 -1.14
CA ASP A 499 -10.34 -23.21 0.28
C ASP A 499 -9.39 -24.40 0.48
N GLN A 500 -9.64 -25.51 -0.24
CA GLN A 500 -8.79 -26.70 -0.18
C GLN A 500 -7.39 -26.45 -0.72
N LEU A 501 -7.25 -25.76 -1.86
CA LEU A 501 -5.96 -25.44 -2.46
C LEU A 501 -5.14 -24.50 -1.57
N LEU A 502 -5.79 -23.49 -0.97
CA LEU A 502 -5.15 -22.57 -0.03
C LEU A 502 -4.68 -23.31 1.24
N ALA A 503 -5.48 -24.23 1.77
CA ALA A 503 -5.08 -25.05 2.91
C ALA A 503 -3.84 -25.92 2.58
N GLN A 504 -3.78 -26.51 1.38
CA GLN A 504 -2.60 -27.25 0.92
C GLN A 504 -1.37 -26.34 0.75
N ALA A 505 -1.55 -25.16 0.13
CA ALA A 505 -0.46 -24.20 -0.07
C ALA A 505 0.12 -23.70 1.26
N ASN A 506 -0.70 -23.54 2.30
CA ASN A 506 -0.25 -23.08 3.62
C ASN A 506 0.69 -24.05 4.31
N THR A 507 0.57 -25.33 4.03
CA THR A 507 1.39 -26.40 4.62
C THR A 507 2.46 -26.98 3.67
N GLU A 508 2.55 -26.45 2.46
CA GLU A 508 3.57 -26.86 1.49
C GLU A 508 4.85 -26.05 1.64
N SER A 509 5.96 -26.71 1.91
CA SER A 509 7.27 -26.07 2.12
C SER A 509 8.11 -25.99 0.84
N ASP A 510 7.84 -26.85 -0.17
CA ASP A 510 8.51 -26.76 -1.47
C ASP A 510 7.97 -25.53 -2.24
N PRO A 511 8.83 -24.56 -2.57
CA PRO A 511 8.37 -23.31 -3.18
C PRO A 511 7.79 -23.51 -4.58
N VAL A 512 8.23 -24.53 -5.32
CA VAL A 512 7.75 -24.82 -6.68
C VAL A 512 6.36 -25.45 -6.62
N ILE A 513 6.15 -26.43 -5.74
CA ILE A 513 4.85 -27.06 -5.53
C ILE A 513 3.86 -26.02 -4.99
N ARG A 514 4.30 -25.22 -4.01
CA ARG A 514 3.49 -24.14 -3.43
C ARG A 514 3.05 -23.14 -4.48
N ALA A 515 3.96 -22.66 -5.32
CA ALA A 515 3.65 -21.75 -6.42
C ALA A 515 2.64 -22.37 -7.42
N SER A 516 2.76 -23.66 -7.70
CA SER A 516 1.79 -24.39 -8.51
C SER A 516 0.39 -24.43 -7.88
N LEU A 517 0.31 -24.60 -6.57
CA LEU A 517 -0.98 -24.57 -5.83
C LEU A 517 -1.65 -23.20 -5.93
N TYR A 518 -0.91 -22.09 -5.73
CA TYR A 518 -1.46 -20.74 -5.91
C TYR A 518 -1.89 -20.46 -7.35
N ASN A 519 -1.18 -20.97 -8.35
CA ASN A 519 -1.64 -20.88 -9.73
C ASN A 519 -2.90 -21.73 -10.00
N GLN A 520 -3.11 -22.82 -9.25
CA GLN A 520 -4.37 -23.57 -9.30
C GLN A 520 -5.51 -22.78 -8.62
N VAL A 521 -5.24 -22.09 -7.50
CA VAL A 521 -6.18 -21.14 -6.88
C VAL A 521 -6.61 -20.10 -7.92
N ASP A 522 -5.66 -19.45 -8.57
CA ASP A 522 -5.94 -18.40 -9.56
C ASP A 522 -6.77 -18.92 -10.74
N ARG A 523 -6.50 -20.14 -11.24
CA ARG A 523 -7.34 -20.78 -12.26
C ARG A 523 -8.77 -21.04 -11.77
N GLN A 524 -8.96 -21.48 -10.52
CA GLN A 524 -10.29 -21.66 -9.94
C GLN A 524 -11.05 -20.32 -9.83
N LEU A 525 -10.34 -19.26 -9.44
CA LEU A 525 -10.90 -17.91 -9.38
C LEU A 525 -11.33 -17.43 -10.77
N ALA A 526 -10.52 -17.66 -11.79
CA ALA A 526 -10.79 -17.27 -13.17
C ALA A 526 -11.95 -18.06 -13.81
N THR A 527 -12.16 -19.33 -13.42
CA THR A 527 -13.13 -20.19 -14.12
C THR A 527 -14.41 -20.47 -13.34
N ASN A 528 -14.34 -20.55 -12.02
CA ASN A 528 -15.43 -21.01 -11.16
C ASN A 528 -15.91 -19.96 -10.14
N SER A 529 -15.20 -18.84 -9.99
CA SER A 529 -15.64 -17.71 -9.16
C SER A 529 -15.99 -16.47 -9.99
N VAL A 530 -15.04 -15.94 -10.72
CA VAL A 530 -15.14 -14.77 -11.63
C VAL A 530 -15.75 -13.55 -10.94
N THR A 531 -15.38 -13.28 -9.69
CA THR A 531 -15.91 -12.16 -8.91
C THR A 531 -14.94 -10.99 -8.81
N VAL A 532 -13.63 -11.24 -8.97
CA VAL A 532 -12.55 -10.24 -8.93
C VAL A 532 -11.77 -10.33 -10.24
N ILE A 533 -12.04 -9.42 -11.16
CA ILE A 533 -11.41 -9.43 -12.49
C ILE A 533 -10.17 -8.53 -12.45
N PRO A 534 -8.95 -9.06 -12.59
CA PRO A 534 -7.74 -8.25 -12.59
C PRO A 534 -7.66 -7.37 -13.84
N LEU A 535 -7.32 -6.09 -13.64
CA LEU A 535 -7.18 -5.11 -14.71
C LEU A 535 -5.70 -4.89 -15.04
N PHE A 536 -4.94 -4.31 -14.14
CA PHE A 536 -3.52 -3.99 -14.32
C PHE A 536 -2.79 -3.78 -13.00
N GLN A 537 -1.45 -3.94 -13.02
CA GLN A 537 -0.59 -3.46 -11.94
C GLN A 537 -0.45 -1.94 -12.03
N LYS A 538 -0.54 -1.27 -10.88
CA LYS A 538 -0.32 0.18 -10.81
C LYS A 538 1.16 0.48 -10.96
N PRO A 539 1.53 1.33 -11.91
CA PRO A 539 2.90 1.83 -11.97
C PRO A 539 3.15 2.85 -10.85
N THR A 540 4.36 2.89 -10.35
CA THR A 540 4.89 3.99 -9.56
C THR A 540 5.24 5.17 -10.47
N GLN A 541 5.42 6.36 -9.92
CA GLN A 541 5.88 7.54 -10.67
C GLN A 541 6.88 8.32 -9.81
N LEU A 542 8.15 8.22 -10.18
CA LEU A 542 9.26 8.89 -9.49
C LEU A 542 9.87 9.94 -10.41
N GLY A 543 9.99 11.17 -9.91
CA GLY A 543 10.71 12.26 -10.57
C GLY A 543 11.90 12.70 -9.72
N TYR A 544 13.08 12.87 -10.31
CA TYR A 544 14.24 13.39 -9.60
C TYR A 544 15.17 14.17 -10.52
N LYS A 545 16.02 15.04 -9.94
CA LYS A 545 17.01 15.82 -10.70
C LYS A 545 18.19 14.94 -11.12
N ASN A 546 18.73 15.14 -12.32
CA ASN A 546 19.87 14.39 -12.87
C ASN A 546 21.19 14.65 -12.12
N THR A 547 21.21 15.57 -11.16
CA THR A 547 22.29 15.74 -10.19
C THR A 547 22.35 14.57 -9.19
N ILE A 548 21.30 13.76 -9.10
CA ILE A 548 21.23 12.56 -8.29
C ILE A 548 21.33 11.36 -9.24
N SER A 549 22.21 10.42 -8.96
CA SER A 549 22.32 9.18 -9.73
C SER A 549 22.36 7.96 -8.84
N GLY A 550 22.19 6.77 -9.41
CA GLY A 550 22.11 5.51 -8.67
C GLY A 550 20.74 5.22 -8.06
N VAL A 551 19.78 6.13 -8.19
CA VAL A 551 18.40 5.93 -7.72
C VAL A 551 17.75 4.81 -8.53
N ARG A 552 17.20 3.83 -7.83
CA ARG A 552 16.37 2.77 -8.41
C ARG A 552 15.05 2.74 -7.67
N ASP A 553 13.97 2.79 -8.40
CA ASP A 553 12.64 2.67 -7.81
C ASP A 553 12.39 1.24 -7.32
N ASN A 554 11.76 1.11 -6.17
CA ASN A 554 11.29 -0.17 -5.63
C ASN A 554 9.79 -0.06 -5.37
N PRO A 555 8.96 -0.85 -6.04
CA PRO A 555 7.52 -0.75 -5.92
C PRO A 555 6.97 -1.30 -4.61
N THR A 556 7.80 -1.93 -3.78
CA THR A 556 7.43 -2.38 -2.43
C THR A 556 7.34 -1.22 -1.45
N GLN A 557 7.04 -1.48 -0.19
CA GLN A 557 7.01 -0.43 0.84
C GLN A 557 8.38 0.26 1.07
N ASP A 558 9.48 -0.38 0.66
CA ASP A 558 10.82 0.21 0.77
C ASP A 558 11.00 1.43 -0.14
N GLY A 559 10.20 1.53 -1.22
CA GLY A 559 10.20 2.67 -2.12
C GLY A 559 11.57 2.97 -2.71
N PHE A 560 11.73 4.17 -3.23
CA PHE A 560 12.97 4.58 -3.92
C PHE A 560 14.19 4.70 -2.99
N THR A 561 14.03 4.70 -1.67
CA THR A 561 15.15 4.83 -0.70
C THR A 561 15.84 3.50 -0.36
N TRP A 562 15.33 2.36 -0.85
CA TRP A 562 15.81 1.02 -0.52
C TRP A 562 17.30 0.77 -0.83
N ASN A 563 17.85 1.51 -1.81
CA ASN A 563 19.26 1.42 -2.25
C ASN A 563 20.01 2.75 -2.08
N ILE A 564 19.68 3.54 -1.05
CA ILE A 564 20.21 4.89 -0.84
C ILE A 564 21.75 4.92 -0.72
N GLU A 565 22.36 3.81 -0.30
CA GLU A 565 23.82 3.64 -0.26
C GLU A 565 24.46 3.60 -1.66
N ASP A 566 23.66 3.41 -2.72
CA ASP A 566 24.12 3.44 -4.12
C ASP A 566 24.02 4.84 -4.75
N TRP A 567 23.33 5.76 -4.08
CA TRP A 567 23.14 7.10 -4.63
C TRP A 567 24.43 7.91 -4.62
N THR A 568 24.57 8.75 -5.64
CA THR A 568 25.59 9.80 -5.67
C THR A 568 24.92 11.14 -5.96
N TYR A 569 25.50 12.21 -5.41
CA TYR A 569 24.96 13.56 -5.54
C TYR A 569 26.06 14.50 -6.06
N LEU A 570 25.78 15.17 -7.17
CA LEU A 570 26.60 16.21 -7.73
C LEU A 570 26.06 17.56 -7.26
N ALA A 571 26.70 18.16 -6.26
CA ALA A 571 26.33 19.49 -5.81
C ALA A 571 26.41 20.47 -7.01
N THR A 572 25.35 21.20 -7.27
CA THR A 572 25.36 22.30 -8.24
C THR A 572 26.22 23.42 -7.66
N SER A 573 27.32 23.77 -8.36
CA SER A 573 28.22 24.84 -7.99
C SER A 573 27.57 26.22 -8.05
#